data_365c0e36633797c994b63478c05df681
#
_entry.id   365c0e36633797c994b63478c05df681
#
_cell.length_a   1.000
_cell.length_b   1.000
_cell.length_c   1.000
_cell.angle_alpha   90.00
_cell.angle_beta   90.00
_cell.angle_gamma   90.00
#
_symmetry.space_group_name_H-M   'P 1'
#
loop_
_entity.id
_entity.type
_entity.pdbx_description
1 polymer ?
#
loop_
_entity_poly.entity_id
_entity_poly.type
_entity_poly.pdbx_seq_one_letter_code
_entity_poly.pdbx_strand_id
1 'polypeptide(L)'
;GDYSYQNEGTSYSGPMVGGAAALMLQANPGLGFRDVSTILAMTARQTDTANASWVTNGSTQWNLAGMHFSRDYGYGVVDIAAAVRLAQSWADPAATASNWVKAESGPMIQQVRPIPDNEAQSLSVTTQVTDNLRIDRMEFDLSLSAERPSELKAEITSPFGTTVTLFDRPLARPLIDGEIDPEGTETPWPGSFTIGSTAFLGESSAGTWTLKLTDLVTGNSASFNQLIVRAWGSPTTDNNQYVVTDEYSGGR
;
A
#
# COMPACT_ATOMS: atom_id res chain seq x y z
N GLY A 1 34.17 20.34 9.05
CA GLY A 1 33.77 20.34 7.66
C GLY A 1 32.27 20.58 7.55
N ASP A 2 31.81 21.15 6.49
CA ASP A 2 30.40 21.54 6.28
C ASP A 2 29.51 20.34 5.88
N TYR A 3 30.09 19.16 5.73
CA TYR A 3 29.39 17.95 5.31
C TYR A 3 29.75 16.76 6.20
N SER A 4 28.73 15.92 6.50
CA SER A 4 28.89 14.65 7.18
C SER A 4 28.63 13.50 6.21
N TYR A 5 29.51 12.50 6.16
CA TYR A 5 29.39 11.30 5.33
C TYR A 5 28.91 10.08 6.13
N GLN A 6 28.59 10.27 7.41
CA GLN A 6 28.22 9.18 8.34
C GLN A 6 26.74 9.14 8.68
N ASN A 7 25.92 9.91 7.96
CA ASN A 7 24.49 9.98 8.22
C ASN A 7 23.75 9.05 7.27
N GLU A 8 23.11 8.02 7.82
CA GLU A 8 22.28 7.05 7.12
C GLU A 8 20.86 7.10 7.69
N GLY A 9 19.89 6.70 6.87
CA GLY A 9 18.50 6.55 7.29
C GLY A 9 17.48 7.24 6.38
N THR A 10 16.26 6.74 6.45
CA THR A 10 15.10 7.26 5.68
C THR A 10 14.72 8.70 6.04
N SER A 11 15.20 9.21 7.18
CA SER A 11 15.01 10.61 7.60
C SER A 11 15.60 11.64 6.61
N TYR A 12 16.53 11.23 5.76
CA TYR A 12 17.09 12.08 4.69
C TYR A 12 16.26 12.03 3.41
N SER A 13 15.53 10.95 3.18
CA SER A 13 14.68 10.80 2.01
C SER A 13 13.42 11.70 2.10
N GLY A 14 12.87 11.88 3.29
CA GLY A 14 11.68 12.72 3.50
C GLY A 14 11.85 14.17 3.01
N PRO A 15 12.89 14.92 3.42
CA PRO A 15 13.16 16.26 2.92
C PRO A 15 13.40 16.33 1.40
N MET A 16 13.98 15.28 0.79
CA MET A 16 14.17 15.22 -0.66
C MET A 16 12.82 15.13 -1.39
N VAL A 17 11.90 14.31 -0.89
CA VAL A 17 10.53 14.23 -1.41
C VAL A 17 9.78 15.55 -1.19
N GLY A 18 9.96 16.20 -0.03
CA GLY A 18 9.42 17.52 0.23
C GLY A 18 9.91 18.59 -0.75
N GLY A 19 11.21 18.56 -1.09
CA GLY A 19 11.79 19.42 -2.14
C GLY A 19 11.20 19.16 -3.52
N ALA A 20 11.00 17.90 -3.88
CA ALA A 20 10.34 17.52 -5.13
C ALA A 20 8.90 18.06 -5.19
N ALA A 21 8.13 17.91 -4.11
CA ALA A 21 6.77 18.44 -4.00
C ALA A 21 6.74 19.99 -4.15
N ALA A 22 7.69 20.71 -3.55
CA ALA A 22 7.79 22.15 -3.70
C ALA A 22 8.02 22.59 -5.15
N LEU A 23 8.88 21.88 -5.89
CA LEU A 23 9.11 22.14 -7.31
C LEU A 23 7.87 21.81 -8.16
N MET A 24 7.13 20.75 -7.84
CA MET A 24 5.88 20.41 -8.51
C MET A 24 4.83 21.51 -8.29
N LEU A 25 4.66 21.99 -7.04
CA LEU A 25 3.75 23.10 -6.70
C LEU A 25 4.16 24.42 -7.32
N GLN A 26 5.45 24.66 -7.53
CA GLN A 26 5.92 25.82 -8.29
C GLN A 26 5.54 25.71 -9.77
N ALA A 27 5.62 24.51 -10.35
CA ALA A 27 5.27 24.25 -11.75
C ALA A 27 3.75 24.29 -11.99
N ASN A 28 2.96 23.83 -11.02
CA ASN A 28 1.50 23.84 -11.05
C ASN A 28 0.93 24.13 -9.65
N PRO A 29 0.63 25.38 -9.32
CA PRO A 29 0.08 25.77 -8.02
C PRO A 29 -1.34 25.21 -7.74
N GLY A 30 -2.03 24.66 -8.73
CA GLY A 30 -3.35 24.06 -8.60
C GLY A 30 -3.34 22.64 -8.01
N LEU A 31 -2.17 22.02 -7.83
CA LEU A 31 -2.07 20.67 -7.31
C LEU A 31 -2.49 20.59 -5.84
N GLY A 32 -3.32 19.58 -5.52
CA GLY A 32 -3.60 19.16 -4.16
C GLY A 32 -2.62 18.09 -3.66
N PHE A 33 -2.74 17.71 -2.38
CA PHE A 33 -1.89 16.65 -1.80
C PHE A 33 -2.06 15.29 -2.49
N ARG A 34 -3.26 15.01 -2.99
CA ARG A 34 -3.59 13.77 -3.72
C ARG A 34 -2.87 13.73 -5.07
N ASP A 35 -2.87 14.86 -5.78
CA ASP A 35 -2.15 15.00 -7.06
C ASP A 35 -0.66 14.78 -6.88
N VAL A 36 -0.06 15.46 -5.90
CA VAL A 36 1.37 15.32 -5.59
C VAL A 36 1.73 13.87 -5.30
N SER A 37 0.95 13.19 -4.45
CA SER A 37 1.19 11.79 -4.11
C SER A 37 1.09 10.87 -5.34
N THR A 38 0.07 11.08 -6.16
CA THR A 38 -0.17 10.27 -7.36
C THR A 38 0.92 10.50 -8.42
N ILE A 39 1.28 11.75 -8.70
CA ILE A 39 2.35 12.08 -9.66
C ILE A 39 3.68 11.48 -9.21
N LEU A 40 4.03 11.59 -7.94
CA LEU A 40 5.26 11.00 -7.40
C LEU A 40 5.27 9.48 -7.57
N ALA A 41 4.15 8.81 -7.29
CA ALA A 41 4.02 7.37 -7.47
C ALA A 41 4.14 6.95 -8.94
N MET A 42 3.48 7.69 -9.85
CA MET A 42 3.50 7.40 -11.30
C MET A 42 4.86 7.60 -11.95
N THR A 43 5.65 8.55 -11.44
CA THR A 43 6.94 8.91 -12.03
C THR A 43 8.13 8.27 -11.33
N ALA A 44 7.91 7.59 -10.20
CA ALA A 44 8.96 6.88 -9.48
C ALA A 44 9.58 5.79 -10.36
N ARG A 45 10.89 5.58 -10.20
CA ARG A 45 11.64 4.55 -10.94
C ARG A 45 11.93 3.37 -10.05
N GLN A 46 11.71 2.17 -10.56
CA GLN A 46 12.13 0.95 -9.86
C GLN A 46 13.64 0.97 -9.62
N THR A 47 14.04 0.60 -8.41
CA THR A 47 15.41 0.25 -8.05
C THR A 47 15.45 -1.23 -7.72
N ASP A 48 16.62 -1.85 -7.80
CA ASP A 48 16.77 -3.28 -7.53
C ASP A 48 15.65 -4.11 -8.21
N THR A 49 15.56 -4.01 -9.53
CA THR A 49 14.46 -4.60 -10.32
C THR A 49 14.38 -6.12 -10.22
N ALA A 50 15.41 -6.78 -9.69
CA ALA A 50 15.43 -8.22 -9.42
C ALA A 50 14.80 -8.59 -8.08
N ASN A 51 14.48 -7.63 -7.22
CA ASN A 51 13.87 -7.90 -5.91
C ASN A 51 12.47 -8.48 -6.07
N ALA A 52 12.21 -9.59 -5.38
CA ALA A 52 10.96 -10.33 -5.49
C ALA A 52 9.75 -9.61 -4.85
N SER A 53 9.95 -8.51 -4.12
CA SER A 53 8.87 -7.72 -3.52
C SER A 53 8.15 -6.81 -4.52
N TRP A 54 8.67 -6.64 -5.74
CA TRP A 54 8.00 -5.86 -6.78
C TRP A 54 6.74 -6.56 -7.28
N VAL A 55 5.64 -5.86 -7.23
CA VAL A 55 4.36 -6.25 -7.82
C VAL A 55 3.86 -5.15 -8.75
N THR A 56 3.04 -5.50 -9.72
CA THR A 56 2.28 -4.54 -10.53
C THR A 56 0.82 -4.66 -10.13
N ASN A 57 0.20 -3.54 -9.75
CA ASN A 57 -1.18 -3.54 -9.33
C ASN A 57 -2.16 -3.56 -10.51
N GLY A 58 -3.44 -3.80 -10.21
CA GLY A 58 -4.51 -3.92 -11.19
C GLY A 58 -5.10 -2.59 -11.67
N SER A 59 -4.43 -1.45 -11.47
CA SER A 59 -4.94 -0.12 -11.87
C SER A 59 -4.85 0.15 -13.37
N THR A 60 -5.18 -0.86 -14.19
CA THR A 60 -5.09 -0.79 -15.66
C THR A 60 -6.14 0.14 -16.29
N GLN A 61 -7.16 0.54 -15.54
CA GLN A 61 -8.26 1.35 -16.09
C GLN A 61 -7.85 2.78 -16.45
N TRP A 62 -6.76 3.30 -15.89
CA TRP A 62 -6.33 4.68 -16.13
C TRP A 62 -5.01 4.78 -16.92
N ASN A 63 -4.13 3.77 -16.89
CA ASN A 63 -2.86 3.80 -17.62
C ASN A 63 -2.60 2.55 -18.46
N LEU A 64 -3.51 1.58 -18.46
CA LEU A 64 -3.44 0.28 -19.15
C LEU A 64 -2.29 -0.65 -18.70
N ALA A 65 -1.41 -0.20 -17.83
CA ALA A 65 -0.20 -0.93 -17.44
C ALA A 65 -0.16 -1.32 -15.97
N GLY A 66 -0.96 -0.67 -15.13
CA GLY A 66 -0.86 -0.79 -13.67
C GLY A 66 0.29 0.06 -13.11
N MET A 67 0.45 0.02 -11.80
CA MET A 67 1.54 0.69 -11.09
C MET A 67 2.42 -0.35 -10.41
N HIS A 68 3.72 -0.20 -10.54
CA HIS A 68 4.64 -1.01 -9.76
C HIS A 68 4.66 -0.54 -8.30
N PHE A 69 4.76 -1.48 -7.40
CA PHE A 69 4.86 -1.25 -5.97
C PHE A 69 5.73 -2.34 -5.34
N SER A 70 6.49 -1.99 -4.32
CA SER A 70 7.29 -2.92 -3.55
C SER A 70 7.08 -2.66 -2.06
N ARG A 71 7.00 -3.73 -1.29
CA ARG A 71 6.98 -3.64 0.17
C ARG A 71 8.26 -3.00 0.72
N ASP A 72 9.39 -3.24 0.06
CA ASP A 72 10.72 -2.79 0.52
C ASP A 72 11.06 -1.39 0.02
N TYR A 73 10.56 -1.00 -1.16
CA TYR A 73 10.95 0.23 -1.86
C TYR A 73 9.78 1.19 -2.14
N GLY A 74 8.55 0.87 -1.70
CA GLY A 74 7.36 1.65 -2.07
C GLY A 74 7.17 1.70 -3.58
N TYR A 75 7.00 2.88 -4.15
CA TYR A 75 6.95 3.09 -5.60
C TYR A 75 8.34 3.22 -6.25
N GLY A 76 9.40 3.26 -5.45
CA GLY A 76 10.77 3.34 -5.93
C GLY A 76 11.43 4.70 -5.69
N VAL A 77 12.46 4.99 -6.48
CA VAL A 77 13.25 6.22 -6.39
C VAL A 77 12.50 7.36 -7.06
N VAL A 78 12.39 8.51 -6.37
CA VAL A 78 11.77 9.72 -6.90
C VAL A 78 12.51 10.20 -8.15
N ASP A 79 11.78 10.40 -9.26
CA ASP A 79 12.26 11.10 -10.45
C ASP A 79 11.70 12.53 -10.45
N ILE A 80 12.48 13.46 -9.91
CA ILE A 80 12.05 14.86 -9.75
C ILE A 80 11.75 15.49 -11.10
N ALA A 81 12.56 15.22 -12.11
CA ALA A 81 12.39 15.82 -13.43
C ALA A 81 11.11 15.30 -14.13
N ALA A 82 10.84 14.01 -14.02
CA ALA A 82 9.60 13.42 -14.54
C ALA A 82 8.38 13.93 -13.76
N ALA A 83 8.47 14.02 -12.42
CA ALA A 83 7.39 14.51 -11.59
C ALA A 83 7.02 15.97 -11.90
N VAL A 84 8.00 16.84 -12.04
CA VAL A 84 7.78 18.27 -12.40
C VAL A 84 7.17 18.39 -13.80
N ARG A 85 7.68 17.64 -14.79
CA ARG A 85 7.10 17.64 -16.15
C ARG A 85 5.65 17.18 -16.15
N LEU A 86 5.33 16.09 -15.43
CA LEU A 86 3.95 15.61 -15.34
C LEU A 86 3.05 16.61 -14.61
N ALA A 87 3.57 17.25 -13.56
CA ALA A 87 2.86 18.28 -12.80
C ALA A 87 2.43 19.47 -13.66
N GLN A 88 3.25 19.89 -14.64
CA GLN A 88 2.96 21.04 -15.51
C GLN A 88 1.66 20.87 -16.32
N SER A 89 1.36 19.65 -16.74
CA SER A 89 0.17 19.33 -17.55
C SER A 89 -0.89 18.54 -16.76
N TRP A 90 -0.69 18.38 -15.45
CA TRP A 90 -1.58 17.58 -14.63
C TRP A 90 -2.93 18.26 -14.40
N ALA A 91 -4.02 17.54 -14.67
CA ALA A 91 -5.36 17.90 -14.27
C ALA A 91 -6.11 16.62 -13.85
N ASP A 92 -6.51 16.56 -12.62
CA ASP A 92 -7.38 15.48 -12.10
C ASP A 92 -8.64 16.10 -11.49
N PRO A 93 -9.75 16.14 -12.24
CA PRO A 93 -10.98 16.75 -11.76
C PRO A 93 -11.58 16.00 -10.56
N ALA A 94 -11.20 14.74 -10.36
CA ALA A 94 -11.69 13.93 -9.26
C ALA A 94 -10.84 14.08 -7.96
N ALA A 95 -9.65 14.66 -8.04
CA ALA A 95 -8.75 14.78 -6.89
C ALA A 95 -8.99 16.05 -6.06
N THR A 96 -10.23 16.33 -5.70
CA THR A 96 -10.60 17.46 -4.83
C THR A 96 -10.78 17.02 -3.38
N ALA A 97 -10.66 17.94 -2.44
CA ALA A 97 -10.90 17.65 -1.01
C ALA A 97 -12.34 17.18 -0.76
N SER A 98 -13.33 17.69 -1.51
CA SER A 98 -14.73 17.30 -1.39
C SER A 98 -15.03 15.90 -1.93
N ASN A 99 -14.21 15.41 -2.86
CA ASN A 99 -14.36 14.08 -3.46
C ASN A 99 -13.50 12.99 -2.76
N TRP A 100 -12.83 13.34 -1.69
CA TRP A 100 -12.12 12.34 -0.90
C TRP A 100 -13.05 11.69 0.10
N VAL A 101 -13.60 10.58 -0.29
CA VAL A 101 -14.62 9.84 0.45
C VAL A 101 -14.11 8.46 0.85
N LYS A 102 -14.84 7.82 1.76
CA LYS A 102 -14.56 6.49 2.28
C LYS A 102 -15.60 5.49 1.77
N ALA A 103 -15.13 4.36 1.27
CA ALA A 103 -15.90 3.13 1.11
C ALA A 103 -15.44 2.12 2.16
N GLU A 104 -16.36 1.34 2.71
CA GLU A 104 -16.07 0.39 3.77
C GLU A 104 -16.82 -0.92 3.55
N SER A 105 -16.12 -2.03 3.79
CA SER A 105 -16.78 -3.33 3.88
C SER A 105 -17.60 -3.40 5.16
N GLY A 106 -18.71 -4.14 5.13
CA GLY A 106 -19.42 -4.48 6.36
C GLY A 106 -18.51 -5.22 7.33
N PRO A 107 -18.80 -5.19 8.66
CA PRO A 107 -18.07 -5.99 9.63
C PRO A 107 -18.22 -7.46 9.26
N MET A 108 -17.11 -8.12 8.94
CA MET A 108 -17.11 -9.53 8.64
C MET A 108 -16.98 -10.35 9.93
N ILE A 109 -17.90 -11.27 10.07
CA ILE A 109 -17.88 -12.47 10.91
C ILE A 109 -17.51 -12.21 12.37
N GLN A 110 -18.51 -12.31 13.22
CA GLN A 110 -18.34 -12.42 14.68
C GLN A 110 -17.98 -13.85 15.12
N GLN A 111 -17.45 -14.67 14.23
CA GLN A 111 -17.01 -16.02 14.55
C GLN A 111 -15.49 -16.08 14.57
N VAL A 112 -14.93 -16.39 15.72
CA VAL A 112 -13.53 -16.74 15.86
C VAL A 112 -13.21 -17.94 14.97
N ARG A 113 -12.26 -17.78 14.06
CA ARG A 113 -11.82 -18.82 13.13
C ARG A 113 -10.37 -19.17 13.44
N PRO A 114 -10.04 -20.43 13.76
CA PRO A 114 -8.66 -20.82 13.98
C PRO A 114 -7.85 -20.65 12.69
N ILE A 115 -6.63 -20.14 12.82
CA ILE A 115 -5.62 -20.17 11.77
C ILE A 115 -4.95 -21.54 11.86
N PRO A 116 -4.83 -22.31 10.77
CA PRO A 116 -4.14 -23.59 10.79
C PRO A 116 -2.70 -23.45 11.28
N ASP A 117 -2.32 -24.24 12.27
CA ASP A 117 -1.00 -24.25 12.89
C ASP A 117 -0.01 -25.06 12.03
N ASN A 118 0.24 -24.58 10.82
CA ASN A 118 1.27 -25.10 9.91
C ASN A 118 1.39 -24.23 8.64
N GLU A 119 2.58 -24.13 8.08
CA GLU A 119 2.87 -23.32 6.89
C GLU A 119 2.22 -23.84 5.59
N ALA A 120 1.87 -25.13 5.53
CA ALA A 120 1.28 -25.73 4.33
C ALA A 120 -0.21 -25.38 4.17
N GLN A 121 -0.85 -24.82 5.19
CA GLN A 121 -2.27 -24.47 5.19
C GLN A 121 -2.44 -23.00 5.61
N SER A 122 -3.48 -22.37 5.08
CA SER A 122 -3.79 -20.98 5.39
C SER A 122 -5.28 -20.80 5.59
N LEU A 123 -5.65 -19.87 6.44
CA LEU A 123 -7.01 -19.38 6.53
C LEU A 123 -7.24 -18.30 5.49
N SER A 124 -8.20 -18.51 4.59
CA SER A 124 -8.68 -17.47 3.67
C SER A 124 -10.01 -16.90 4.14
N VAL A 125 -10.08 -15.57 4.17
CA VAL A 125 -11.26 -14.80 4.58
C VAL A 125 -11.57 -13.78 3.49
N THR A 126 -12.83 -13.72 3.03
CA THR A 126 -13.27 -12.77 2.01
C THR A 126 -14.23 -11.75 2.59
N THR A 127 -14.17 -10.52 2.06
CA THR A 127 -15.16 -9.47 2.34
C THR A 127 -15.50 -8.72 1.05
N GLN A 128 -16.63 -8.02 1.07
CA GLN A 128 -17.12 -7.24 -0.07
C GLN A 128 -17.07 -5.75 0.26
N VAL A 129 -16.51 -4.96 -0.64
CA VAL A 129 -16.72 -3.53 -0.71
C VAL A 129 -17.66 -3.26 -1.87
N THR A 130 -18.78 -2.60 -1.60
CA THR A 130 -19.82 -2.35 -2.62
C THR A 130 -19.63 -1.03 -3.35
N ASP A 131 -19.11 -0.02 -2.63
CA ASP A 131 -18.91 1.31 -3.19
C ASP A 131 -17.68 1.32 -4.09
N ASN A 132 -17.84 1.90 -5.27
CA ASN A 132 -16.80 1.94 -6.28
C ASN A 132 -16.06 3.28 -6.21
N LEU A 133 -14.88 3.25 -5.61
CA LEU A 133 -13.94 4.37 -5.57
C LEU A 133 -12.69 4.06 -6.39
N ARG A 134 -12.12 5.06 -7.03
CA ARG A 134 -10.72 5.03 -7.44
C ARG A 134 -9.88 5.20 -6.19
N ILE A 135 -9.12 4.18 -5.84
CA ILE A 135 -8.38 4.10 -4.59
C ILE A 135 -7.20 5.08 -4.60
N ASP A 136 -7.08 5.87 -3.54
CA ASP A 136 -5.86 6.60 -3.19
C ASP A 136 -5.10 5.85 -2.08
N ARG A 137 -5.83 5.32 -1.08
CA ARG A 137 -5.28 4.61 0.06
C ARG A 137 -6.25 3.56 0.57
N MET A 138 -5.71 2.45 1.03
CA MET A 138 -6.45 1.41 1.73
C MET A 138 -6.07 1.38 3.21
N GLU A 139 -7.03 0.98 4.03
CA GLU A 139 -6.86 0.63 5.43
C GLU A 139 -7.51 -0.72 5.70
N PHE A 140 -6.81 -1.55 6.45
CA PHE A 140 -7.26 -2.88 6.85
C PHE A 140 -7.27 -2.95 8.37
N ASP A 141 -8.46 -2.95 8.97
CA ASP A 141 -8.61 -3.21 10.39
C ASP A 141 -8.69 -4.71 10.60
N LEU A 142 -7.69 -5.24 11.28
CA LEU A 142 -7.58 -6.64 11.62
C LEU A 142 -7.75 -6.82 13.11
N SER A 143 -8.55 -7.83 13.50
CA SER A 143 -8.58 -8.34 14.86
C SER A 143 -8.15 -9.80 14.85
N LEU A 144 -7.06 -10.08 15.53
CA LEU A 144 -6.44 -11.38 15.65
C LEU A 144 -6.17 -11.68 17.12
N SER A 145 -6.14 -12.95 17.46
CA SER A 145 -5.55 -13.43 18.72
C SER A 145 -4.45 -14.42 18.34
N ALA A 146 -3.25 -14.22 18.87
CA ALA A 146 -2.12 -15.11 18.62
C ALA A 146 -1.24 -15.18 19.86
N GLU A 147 -0.83 -16.38 20.22
CA GLU A 147 0.14 -16.58 21.30
C GLU A 147 1.50 -16.04 20.88
N ARG A 148 1.87 -16.23 19.61
CA ARG A 148 3.11 -15.71 19.01
C ARG A 148 2.84 -15.01 17.68
N PRO A 149 2.67 -13.68 17.67
CA PRO A 149 2.46 -12.91 16.44
C PRO A 149 3.60 -13.03 15.43
N SER A 150 4.83 -13.26 15.90
CA SER A 150 6.03 -13.43 15.07
C SER A 150 6.02 -14.69 14.19
N GLU A 151 5.05 -15.57 14.35
CA GLU A 151 4.86 -16.77 13.52
C GLU A 151 3.88 -16.51 12.36
N LEU A 152 3.17 -15.37 12.37
CA LEU A 152 2.10 -15.10 11.42
C LEU A 152 2.57 -14.31 10.20
N LYS A 153 1.95 -14.64 9.05
CA LYS A 153 1.99 -13.87 7.81
C LYS A 153 0.58 -13.53 7.37
N ALA A 154 0.35 -12.30 6.92
CA ALA A 154 -0.90 -11.86 6.33
C ALA A 154 -0.68 -11.27 4.93
N GLU A 155 -1.47 -11.75 3.97
CA GLU A 155 -1.52 -11.27 2.61
C GLU A 155 -2.94 -10.83 2.27
N ILE A 156 -3.08 -9.71 1.57
CA ILE A 156 -4.37 -9.22 1.09
C ILE A 156 -4.37 -9.17 -0.43
N THR A 157 -5.44 -9.68 -1.03
CA THR A 157 -5.64 -9.65 -2.49
C THR A 157 -6.85 -8.80 -2.82
N SER A 158 -6.66 -7.84 -3.73
CA SER A 158 -7.72 -6.98 -4.25
C SER A 158 -8.64 -7.73 -5.22
N PRO A 159 -9.80 -7.15 -5.57
CA PRO A 159 -10.68 -7.68 -6.62
C PRO A 159 -9.99 -7.81 -8.00
N PHE A 160 -8.91 -7.07 -8.22
CA PHE A 160 -8.13 -7.07 -9.47
C PHE A 160 -6.93 -8.02 -9.44
N GLY A 161 -6.78 -8.81 -8.37
CA GLY A 161 -5.73 -9.81 -8.25
C GLY A 161 -4.40 -9.28 -7.70
N THR A 162 -4.31 -8.00 -7.35
CA THR A 162 -3.12 -7.46 -6.69
C THR A 162 -2.99 -8.03 -5.29
N THR A 163 -1.90 -8.74 -5.04
CA THR A 163 -1.62 -9.33 -3.72
C THR A 163 -0.47 -8.60 -3.05
N VAL A 164 -0.69 -8.20 -1.80
CA VAL A 164 0.29 -7.47 -0.99
C VAL A 164 0.43 -8.13 0.38
N THR A 165 1.66 -8.30 0.84
CA THR A 165 1.94 -8.73 2.21
C THR A 165 1.69 -7.56 3.16
N LEU A 166 0.72 -7.70 4.06
CA LEU A 166 0.42 -6.72 5.09
C LEU A 166 1.45 -6.78 6.23
N PHE A 167 1.77 -7.97 6.67
CA PHE A 167 2.86 -8.25 7.59
C PHE A 167 3.41 -9.66 7.36
N ASP A 168 4.65 -9.85 7.75
CA ASP A 168 5.35 -11.11 7.71
C ASP A 168 6.25 -11.18 8.94
N ARG A 169 5.95 -12.12 9.83
CA ARG A 169 6.66 -12.31 11.10
C ARG A 169 6.85 -10.98 11.88
N PRO A 170 5.77 -10.26 12.20
CA PRO A 170 5.88 -8.99 12.92
C PRO A 170 6.47 -9.26 14.31
N LEU A 171 7.35 -8.35 14.76
CA LEU A 171 8.07 -8.46 16.04
C LEU A 171 9.13 -9.58 16.11
N ALA A 172 9.33 -10.36 15.05
CA ALA A 172 10.47 -11.26 14.97
C ALA A 172 11.77 -10.46 15.09
N ARG A 173 12.74 -10.97 15.88
CA ARG A 173 14.04 -10.32 16.04
C ARG A 173 15.04 -10.97 15.10
N PRO A 174 15.79 -10.20 14.30
CA PRO A 174 16.93 -10.75 13.60
C PRO A 174 17.99 -11.16 14.63
N LEU A 175 18.44 -12.38 14.56
CA LEU A 175 19.60 -12.86 15.31
C LEU A 175 20.89 -12.26 14.70
N ILE A 176 21.98 -12.25 15.49
CA ILE A 176 23.28 -11.66 15.10
C ILE A 176 23.87 -12.33 13.84
N ASP A 177 23.50 -13.58 13.59
CA ASP A 177 23.91 -14.39 12.44
C ASP A 177 23.01 -14.23 11.20
N GLY A 178 21.99 -13.38 11.28
CA GLY A 178 21.02 -13.13 10.19
C GLY A 178 19.85 -14.10 10.15
N GLU A 179 19.79 -15.06 11.06
CA GLU A 179 18.60 -15.87 11.26
C GLU A 179 17.50 -15.04 11.97
N ILE A 180 16.26 -15.38 11.72
CA ILE A 180 15.11 -14.78 12.41
C ILE A 180 14.83 -15.62 13.65
N ASP A 181 14.84 -14.97 14.82
CA ASP A 181 14.41 -15.63 16.06
C ASP A 181 12.92 -16.03 15.90
N PRO A 182 12.62 -17.32 15.72
CA PRO A 182 11.23 -17.76 15.57
C PRO A 182 10.45 -17.57 16.87
N GLU A 183 11.15 -17.44 18.00
CA GLU A 183 10.48 -17.30 19.31
C GLU A 183 10.00 -15.88 19.53
N GLY A 184 10.47 -14.84 18.80
CA GLY A 184 9.97 -13.47 18.86
C GLY A 184 9.49 -13.03 20.25
N THR A 185 9.03 -11.84 20.44
CA THR A 185 8.49 -11.45 21.75
C THR A 185 7.24 -12.26 22.06
N GLU A 186 7.19 -12.93 23.23
CA GLU A 186 6.03 -13.63 23.80
C GLU A 186 4.85 -12.69 24.15
N THR A 187 4.85 -11.49 23.58
CA THR A 187 3.78 -10.51 23.85
C THR A 187 2.58 -10.86 22.96
N PRO A 188 1.48 -11.35 23.55
CA PRO A 188 0.28 -11.62 22.78
C PRO A 188 -0.17 -10.38 22.00
N TRP A 189 -0.71 -10.56 20.82
CA TRP A 189 -1.20 -9.46 20.02
C TRP A 189 -2.34 -8.72 20.74
N PRO A 190 -2.36 -7.36 20.71
CA PRO A 190 -3.32 -6.56 21.48
C PRO A 190 -4.77 -6.60 20.95
N GLY A 191 -5.12 -7.51 20.08
CA GLY A 191 -6.48 -7.73 19.58
C GLY A 191 -6.73 -7.05 18.23
N SER A 192 -6.85 -5.72 18.17
CA SER A 192 -7.18 -5.01 16.92
C SER A 192 -6.13 -3.97 16.55
N PHE A 193 -5.82 -3.87 15.25
CA PHE A 193 -4.88 -2.89 14.71
C PHE A 193 -5.25 -2.55 13.26
N THR A 194 -4.81 -1.38 12.80
CA THR A 194 -5.04 -0.91 11.44
C THR A 194 -3.73 -0.88 10.67
N ILE A 195 -3.74 -1.46 9.47
CA ILE A 195 -2.62 -1.36 8.51
C ILE A 195 -3.06 -0.53 7.32
N GLY A 196 -2.29 0.51 7.01
CA GLY A 196 -2.47 1.32 5.80
C GLY A 196 -1.64 0.79 4.63
N SER A 197 -2.16 0.90 3.40
CA SER A 197 -1.42 0.58 2.18
C SER A 197 -1.83 1.48 1.04
N THR A 198 -0.85 1.91 0.25
CA THR A 198 -1.05 2.64 -1.00
C THR A 198 -0.83 1.76 -2.23
N ALA A 199 -0.45 0.50 -2.06
CA ALA A 199 -0.14 -0.44 -3.15
C ALA A 199 -1.26 -0.61 -4.19
N PHE A 200 -2.50 -0.30 -3.81
CA PHE A 200 -3.70 -0.41 -4.64
C PHE A 200 -4.11 0.91 -5.30
N LEU A 201 -3.21 1.91 -5.31
CA LEU A 201 -3.48 3.23 -5.90
C LEU A 201 -3.99 3.10 -7.33
N GLY A 202 -5.13 3.76 -7.62
CA GLY A 202 -5.77 3.75 -8.94
C GLY A 202 -6.66 2.54 -9.24
N GLU A 203 -6.66 1.47 -8.41
CA GLU A 203 -7.62 0.38 -8.57
C GLU A 203 -9.04 0.82 -8.16
N SER A 204 -10.04 0.04 -8.57
CA SER A 204 -11.39 0.16 -8.03
C SER A 204 -11.49 -0.54 -6.67
N SER A 205 -12.18 0.09 -5.71
CA SER A 205 -12.43 -0.51 -4.40
C SER A 205 -13.47 -1.62 -4.43
N ALA A 206 -14.41 -1.56 -5.39
CA ALA A 206 -15.56 -2.46 -5.44
C ALA A 206 -15.17 -3.89 -5.80
N GLY A 207 -15.71 -4.83 -5.05
CA GLY A 207 -15.53 -6.27 -5.28
C GLY A 207 -15.08 -7.04 -4.05
N THR A 208 -14.62 -8.26 -4.30
CA THR A 208 -14.18 -9.19 -3.25
C THR A 208 -12.73 -8.98 -2.88
N TRP A 209 -12.48 -8.65 -1.63
CA TRP A 209 -11.15 -8.60 -1.03
C TRP A 209 -10.88 -9.90 -0.27
N THR A 210 -9.71 -10.49 -0.43
CA THR A 210 -9.35 -11.77 0.19
C THR A 210 -8.13 -11.60 1.09
N LEU A 211 -8.32 -11.83 2.38
CA LEU A 211 -7.24 -11.93 3.37
C LEU A 211 -6.82 -13.39 3.48
N LYS A 212 -5.51 -13.64 3.38
CA LYS A 212 -4.89 -14.93 3.64
C LYS A 212 -4.00 -14.82 4.87
N LEU A 213 -4.24 -15.66 5.86
CA LEU A 213 -3.46 -15.76 7.09
C LEU A 213 -2.77 -17.12 7.14
N THR A 214 -1.47 -17.10 7.35
CA THR A 214 -0.64 -18.32 7.45
C THR A 214 0.12 -18.28 8.77
N ASP A 215 0.09 -19.38 9.49
CA ASP A 215 0.98 -19.65 10.61
C ASP A 215 2.22 -20.40 10.06
N LEU A 216 3.38 -19.82 10.25
CA LEU A 216 4.63 -20.30 9.66
C LEU A 216 5.40 -21.24 10.58
N VAL A 217 4.94 -21.42 11.84
CA VAL A 217 5.62 -22.25 12.84
C VAL A 217 4.56 -23.03 13.63
N THR A 218 4.79 -24.31 13.81
CA THR A 218 3.87 -25.17 14.59
C THR A 218 4.09 -25.02 16.08
N GLY A 219 3.03 -25.16 16.87
CA GLY A 219 3.07 -25.29 18.33
C GLY A 219 2.35 -24.21 19.13
N ASN A 220 1.93 -23.11 18.49
CA ASN A 220 1.22 -22.03 19.15
C ASN A 220 -0.12 -21.76 18.46
N SER A 221 -1.11 -21.33 19.23
CA SER A 221 -2.44 -21.10 18.67
C SER A 221 -2.63 -19.67 18.19
N ALA A 222 -3.31 -19.54 17.05
CA ALA A 222 -3.74 -18.26 16.51
C ALA A 222 -5.17 -18.33 15.97
N SER A 223 -5.88 -17.20 16.01
CA SER A 223 -7.24 -17.10 15.49
C SER A 223 -7.51 -15.74 14.86
N PHE A 224 -8.33 -15.76 13.83
CA PHE A 224 -8.91 -14.60 13.19
C PHE A 224 -10.25 -14.25 13.83
N ASN A 225 -10.47 -12.98 14.13
CA ASN A 225 -11.71 -12.48 14.71
C ASN A 225 -12.47 -11.53 13.76
N GLN A 226 -11.78 -10.61 13.10
CA GLN A 226 -12.42 -9.61 12.24
C GLN A 226 -11.48 -9.04 11.17
N LEU A 227 -12.06 -8.68 10.02
CA LEU A 227 -11.47 -7.85 8.99
C LEU A 227 -12.47 -6.76 8.59
N ILE A 228 -12.04 -5.50 8.58
CA ILE A 228 -12.73 -4.40 7.91
C ILE A 228 -11.78 -3.84 6.86
N VAL A 229 -12.26 -3.71 5.64
CA VAL A 229 -11.53 -3.10 4.52
C VAL A 229 -12.09 -1.72 4.28
N ARG A 230 -11.24 -0.68 4.31
CA ARG A 230 -11.60 0.69 3.99
C ARG A 230 -10.78 1.19 2.82
N ALA A 231 -11.48 1.73 1.84
CA ALA A 231 -10.88 2.44 0.73
C ALA A 231 -11.13 3.95 0.90
N TRP A 232 -10.11 4.74 0.70
CA TRP A 232 -10.20 6.19 0.59
C TRP A 232 -9.85 6.59 -0.84
N GLY A 233 -10.69 7.42 -1.45
CA GLY A 233 -10.48 7.80 -2.84
C GLY A 233 -11.61 8.64 -3.40
N SER A 234 -11.73 8.67 -4.71
CA SER A 234 -12.78 9.40 -5.45
C SER A 234 -13.84 8.46 -5.98
N PRO A 235 -15.12 8.86 -5.99
CA PRO A 235 -16.18 8.10 -6.66
C PRO A 235 -15.85 7.87 -8.14
N THR A 236 -16.08 6.67 -8.65
CA THR A 236 -15.79 6.34 -10.06
C THR A 236 -16.79 6.93 -11.06
N THR A 237 -17.89 7.49 -10.57
CA THR A 237 -18.88 8.18 -11.40
C THR A 237 -18.38 9.51 -11.97
N ASP A 238 -17.26 10.02 -11.50
CA ASP A 238 -16.70 11.33 -11.84
C ASP A 238 -15.75 11.29 -13.04
N ASN A 239 -15.90 10.31 -13.95
CA ASN A 239 -15.05 10.15 -15.13
C ASN A 239 -13.54 10.14 -14.80
N ASN A 240 -13.13 9.20 -13.98
CA ASN A 240 -11.87 9.10 -13.26
C ASN A 240 -10.63 8.82 -14.12
N GLN A 241 -10.50 9.42 -15.26
CA GLN A 241 -9.26 9.39 -16.01
C GLN A 241 -8.40 10.58 -15.59
N TYR A 242 -7.12 10.30 -15.33
CA TYR A 242 -6.15 11.37 -15.21
C TYR A 242 -6.03 12.05 -16.58
N VAL A 243 -6.38 13.32 -16.65
CA VAL A 243 -6.25 14.08 -17.89
C VAL A 243 -4.86 14.70 -17.92
N VAL A 244 -3.99 14.13 -18.73
CA VAL A 244 -2.73 14.77 -19.11
C VAL A 244 -3.00 15.53 -20.40
N THR A 245 -2.94 16.85 -20.37
CA THR A 245 -3.14 17.64 -21.58
C THR A 245 -1.93 17.50 -22.49
N ASP A 246 -2.17 17.26 -23.79
CA ASP A 246 -1.16 16.97 -24.81
C ASP A 246 -0.18 18.12 -25.13
N GLU A 247 -0.14 19.19 -24.35
CA GLU A 247 0.75 20.32 -24.59
C GLU A 247 2.25 19.98 -24.50
N TYR A 248 2.59 18.75 -24.09
CA TYR A 248 3.99 18.30 -23.96
C TYR A 248 4.49 17.38 -25.07
N SER A 249 3.79 17.25 -26.20
CA SER A 249 4.28 16.48 -27.35
C SER A 249 5.44 17.17 -28.12
N GLY A 250 6.00 18.25 -27.61
CA GLY A 250 6.98 19.13 -28.25
C GLY A 250 8.42 19.04 -27.78
N GLY A 251 8.84 17.99 -27.10
CA GLY A 251 10.21 17.85 -26.60
C GLY A 251 10.79 16.45 -26.79
N ARG A 252 11.26 16.15 -27.99
CA ARG A 252 12.25 15.09 -28.22
C ARG A 252 13.65 15.64 -28.10
#